data_dd3e4f48659a5ae5efdd3c6ef0b2cc55
#
_entry.id   dd3e4f48659a5ae5efdd3c6ef0b2cc55
#
_cell.length_a   1.000
_cell.length_b   1.000
_cell.length_c   1.000
_cell.angle_alpha   90.00
_cell.angle_beta   90.00
_cell.angle_gamma   90.00
#
_symmetry.space_group_name_H-M   'P 1'
#
loop_
_entity.id
_entity.type
_entity.pdbx_description
1 polymer ?
#
loop_
_entity_poly.entity_id
_entity_poly.type
_entity_poly.pdbx_seq_one_letter_code
_entity_poly.pdbx_strand_id
1 'polypeptide(L)'
;MIKPILAGLIFFSTFAYAVVETYCRPNDGSTFMPKVNKALNIPPAVGFDTLRVKPTTEKPLATGGAFRVVCTPSHMSNDDPLVFPGQKDATHSHTFFGNTSTNYASDLNNMSAIGNSTCKGGIMNRSAYWIPSMVDTSLNKVVSPDLAIVYYKLGNVPAGFVNAPPKGLRMLAGNPKATNSAQNAHIGFTCLSRVPFFGWQGTIPSCKVGETMQMKISFPNCWNGLDLDSPSHQSHMAYSNSRNTSANKCPAGFQKAIPSIAINMNFKVRTVNDAKNWRLASDNYPSTQAGGASAHGDFVSGWSQPFIEGIVKNCLNKNLDAHAHLLCDSRMIY
;
A
#
# COMPACT_ATOMS: atom_id res chain seq x y z
N MET A 1 -28.51 21.23 -70.73
CA MET A 1 -28.92 20.61 -69.45
C MET A 1 -27.63 20.18 -68.74
N ILE A 2 -27.13 21.00 -67.81
CA ILE A 2 -25.90 20.78 -67.07
C ILE A 2 -26.32 20.38 -65.65
N LYS A 3 -25.99 19.15 -65.20
CA LYS A 3 -26.22 18.69 -63.84
C LYS A 3 -25.09 19.19 -62.92
N PRO A 4 -25.40 19.70 -61.74
CA PRO A 4 -24.34 20.05 -60.78
C PRO A 4 -23.83 18.79 -60.04
N ILE A 5 -22.52 18.69 -59.93
CA ILE A 5 -21.81 17.70 -59.11
C ILE A 5 -21.84 18.21 -57.69
N LEU A 6 -22.47 17.45 -56.81
CA LEU A 6 -22.46 17.69 -55.35
C LEU A 6 -21.16 17.18 -54.78
N ALA A 7 -20.26 18.08 -54.38
CA ALA A 7 -19.05 17.73 -53.62
C ALA A 7 -19.44 17.52 -52.16
N GLY A 8 -19.40 16.27 -51.73
CA GLY A 8 -19.58 15.92 -50.31
C GLY A 8 -18.37 16.32 -49.48
N LEU A 9 -18.53 17.32 -48.62
CA LEU A 9 -17.55 17.61 -47.56
C LEU A 9 -17.57 16.51 -46.52
N ILE A 10 -16.52 15.71 -46.48
CA ILE A 10 -16.27 14.77 -45.39
C ILE A 10 -15.71 15.57 -44.22
N PHE A 11 -16.54 15.83 -43.21
CA PHE A 11 -16.08 16.32 -41.90
C PHE A 11 -15.37 15.19 -41.16
N PHE A 12 -14.05 15.23 -41.13
CA PHE A 12 -13.29 14.48 -40.14
C PHE A 12 -13.49 15.18 -38.79
N SER A 13 -14.37 14.65 -37.95
CA SER A 13 -14.44 15.01 -36.55
C SER A 13 -13.21 14.40 -35.86
N THR A 14 -12.17 15.20 -35.68
CA THR A 14 -11.11 14.88 -34.73
C THR A 14 -11.72 14.91 -33.33
N PHE A 15 -12.07 13.72 -32.80
CA PHE A 15 -12.32 13.59 -31.36
C PHE A 15 -11.00 13.89 -30.66
N ALA A 16 -10.82 15.13 -30.23
CA ALA A 16 -9.85 15.45 -29.21
C ALA A 16 -10.32 14.73 -27.93
N TYR A 17 -9.69 13.62 -27.60
CA TYR A 17 -9.84 13.03 -26.28
C TYR A 17 -9.34 14.09 -25.29
N ALA A 18 -10.28 14.74 -24.61
CA ALA A 18 -9.94 15.58 -23.48
C ALA A 18 -9.23 14.69 -22.46
N VAL A 19 -7.93 14.94 -22.28
CA VAL A 19 -7.16 14.32 -21.20
C VAL A 19 -7.79 14.81 -19.91
N VAL A 20 -8.55 13.95 -19.24
CA VAL A 20 -9.16 14.29 -17.95
C VAL A 20 -8.02 14.31 -16.94
N GLU A 21 -7.45 15.48 -16.74
CA GLU A 21 -6.55 15.71 -15.61
C GLU A 21 -7.34 15.60 -14.32
N THR A 22 -7.03 14.61 -13.51
CA THR A 22 -7.64 14.49 -12.20
C THR A 22 -6.87 15.38 -11.23
N TYR A 23 -7.51 16.45 -10.82
CA TYR A 23 -7.02 17.27 -9.73
C TYR A 23 -7.37 16.60 -8.41
N CYS A 24 -6.39 16.42 -7.54
CA CYS A 24 -6.70 16.32 -6.14
C CYS A 24 -7.34 17.65 -5.71
N ARG A 25 -8.44 17.64 -4.96
CA ARG A 25 -9.07 18.88 -4.52
C ARG A 25 -8.09 19.68 -3.68
N PRO A 26 -7.71 20.92 -4.07
CA PRO A 26 -6.94 21.79 -3.18
C PRO A 26 -7.78 22.11 -1.97
N ASN A 27 -7.18 22.04 -0.80
CA ASN A 27 -7.89 22.41 0.44
C ASN A 27 -8.19 23.91 0.54
N ASP A 28 -7.43 24.77 -0.14
CA ASP A 28 -7.59 26.24 -0.02
C ASP A 28 -6.99 27.05 -1.18
N GLY A 29 -6.54 26.39 -2.25
CA GLY A 29 -5.94 27.05 -3.42
C GLY A 29 -4.51 27.57 -3.24
N SER A 30 -3.91 27.45 -2.05
CA SER A 30 -2.56 27.97 -1.77
C SER A 30 -1.46 26.91 -1.87
N THR A 31 -1.79 25.63 -1.93
CA THR A 31 -0.85 24.51 -1.86
C THR A 31 -0.74 23.75 -3.18
N PHE A 32 0.45 23.27 -3.46
CA PHE A 32 0.74 22.52 -4.68
C PHE A 32 0.40 21.04 -4.50
N MET A 33 -0.52 20.52 -5.30
CA MET A 33 -0.79 19.10 -5.40
C MET A 33 -0.35 18.57 -6.78
N PRO A 34 0.34 17.43 -6.84
CA PRO A 34 0.71 16.84 -8.12
C PRO A 34 -0.53 16.46 -8.94
N LYS A 35 -0.51 16.84 -10.22
CA LYS A 35 -1.52 16.40 -11.16
C LYS A 35 -1.24 14.97 -11.59
N VAL A 36 -2.25 14.12 -11.58
CA VAL A 36 -2.17 12.76 -12.09
C VAL A 36 -2.93 12.65 -13.39
N ASN A 37 -2.22 12.35 -14.47
CA ASN A 37 -2.85 12.06 -15.76
C ASN A 37 -3.38 10.62 -15.72
N LYS A 38 -4.69 10.43 -15.61
CA LYS A 38 -5.34 9.11 -15.58
C LYS A 38 -5.04 8.24 -16.80
N ALA A 39 -4.76 8.84 -17.97
CA ALA A 39 -4.40 8.10 -19.18
C ALA A 39 -3.04 7.38 -19.05
N LEU A 40 -2.22 7.77 -18.09
CA LEU A 40 -0.92 7.18 -17.80
C LEU A 40 -0.95 6.25 -16.58
N ASN A 41 -2.13 5.92 -16.07
CA ASN A 41 -2.28 4.95 -15.00
C ASN A 41 -1.76 3.58 -15.44
N ILE A 42 -1.25 2.83 -14.46
CA ILE A 42 -0.88 1.44 -14.70
C ILE A 42 -2.12 0.64 -15.13
N PRO A 43 -1.99 -0.26 -16.13
CA PRO A 43 -3.10 -1.13 -16.53
C PRO A 43 -3.57 -1.97 -15.33
N PRO A 44 -4.90 -2.18 -15.18
CA PRO A 44 -5.43 -3.06 -14.14
C PRO A 44 -4.89 -4.49 -14.29
N ALA A 45 -4.46 -5.07 -13.17
CA ALA A 45 -4.00 -6.46 -13.14
C ALA A 45 -5.18 -7.42 -12.96
N VAL A 46 -5.11 -8.58 -13.61
CA VAL A 46 -6.11 -9.63 -13.44
C VAL A 46 -6.00 -10.30 -12.06
N GLY A 47 -4.77 -10.42 -11.55
CA GLY A 47 -4.51 -11.14 -10.29
C GLY A 47 -4.71 -12.65 -10.41
N PHE A 48 -4.52 -13.35 -9.29
CA PHE A 48 -4.72 -14.80 -9.19
C PHE A 48 -6.12 -15.07 -8.62
N ASP A 49 -6.88 -15.93 -9.26
CA ASP A 49 -8.21 -16.41 -8.87
C ASP A 49 -8.17 -17.74 -8.11
N THR A 50 -6.99 -18.30 -7.93
CA THR A 50 -6.75 -19.60 -7.31
C THR A 50 -5.83 -19.52 -6.11
N LEU A 51 -5.86 -20.54 -5.26
CA LEU A 51 -4.91 -20.74 -4.17
C LEU A 51 -3.55 -21.16 -4.74
N ARG A 52 -2.51 -20.40 -4.41
CA ARG A 52 -1.14 -20.65 -4.90
C ARG A 52 -0.23 -21.11 -3.77
N VAL A 53 -0.45 -22.33 -3.35
CA VAL A 53 0.29 -22.99 -2.26
C VAL A 53 0.80 -24.33 -2.78
N LYS A 54 2.03 -24.69 -2.44
CA LYS A 54 2.65 -25.97 -2.79
C LYS A 54 3.43 -26.54 -1.62
N PRO A 55 3.69 -27.86 -1.60
CA PRO A 55 4.61 -28.49 -0.65
C PRO A 55 6.03 -27.92 -0.77
N THR A 56 6.79 -27.94 0.34
CA THR A 56 8.21 -27.60 0.35
C THR A 56 8.94 -28.38 1.44
N THR A 57 10.20 -28.64 1.20
CA THR A 57 11.14 -29.18 2.19
C THR A 57 11.98 -28.09 2.86
N GLU A 58 11.88 -26.84 2.39
CA GLU A 58 12.56 -25.70 2.99
C GLU A 58 12.10 -25.47 4.44
N LYS A 59 13.04 -25.09 5.28
CA LYS A 59 12.77 -24.80 6.70
C LYS A 59 12.93 -23.31 6.97
N PRO A 60 12.08 -22.72 7.82
CA PRO A 60 12.24 -21.35 8.27
C PRO A 60 13.50 -21.22 9.14
N LEU A 61 14.06 -20.01 9.19
CA LEU A 61 15.14 -19.70 10.11
C LEU A 61 14.63 -19.68 11.57
N ALA A 62 15.48 -20.06 12.50
CA ALA A 62 15.12 -20.26 13.92
C ALA A 62 14.88 -18.97 14.70
N THR A 63 15.07 -17.80 14.09
CA THR A 63 14.91 -16.50 14.76
C THR A 63 14.34 -15.47 13.80
N GLY A 64 13.57 -14.50 14.34
CA GLY A 64 13.11 -13.35 13.58
C GLY A 64 11.61 -13.10 13.62
N GLY A 65 10.81 -14.12 13.87
CA GLY A 65 9.35 -13.98 14.01
C GLY A 65 8.73 -13.16 12.87
N ALA A 66 8.96 -13.58 11.61
CA ALA A 66 8.56 -12.81 10.44
C ALA A 66 7.98 -13.71 9.35
N PHE A 67 6.98 -13.20 8.67
CA PHE A 67 6.42 -13.70 7.42
C PHE A 67 6.31 -12.54 6.45
N ARG A 68 6.40 -12.78 5.16
CA ARG A 68 6.17 -11.77 4.14
C ARG A 68 5.44 -12.31 2.92
N VAL A 69 4.69 -11.44 2.28
CA VAL A 69 4.08 -11.68 0.98
C VAL A 69 4.49 -10.58 0.01
N VAL A 70 4.71 -10.93 -1.25
CA VAL A 70 5.01 -9.99 -2.32
C VAL A 70 3.77 -9.83 -3.18
N CYS A 71 3.39 -8.57 -3.43
CA CYS A 71 2.26 -8.21 -4.28
C CYS A 71 2.75 -7.30 -5.41
N THR A 72 2.25 -7.50 -6.61
CA THR A 72 2.40 -6.53 -7.71
C THR A 72 1.28 -5.48 -7.63
N PRO A 73 1.45 -4.30 -8.26
CA PRO A 73 0.36 -3.34 -8.36
C PRO A 73 -0.89 -3.98 -8.97
N SER A 74 -2.04 -3.62 -8.46
CA SER A 74 -3.36 -4.08 -8.93
C SER A 74 -3.95 -3.10 -9.95
N HIS A 75 -4.17 -1.88 -9.52
CA HIS A 75 -4.74 -0.79 -10.33
C HIS A 75 -4.47 0.55 -9.66
N MET A 76 -4.89 1.62 -10.33
CA MET A 76 -4.89 2.97 -9.78
C MET A 76 -6.30 3.57 -9.87
N SER A 77 -6.70 4.28 -8.82
CA SER A 77 -7.98 4.99 -8.76
C SER A 77 -7.89 6.19 -7.83
N ASN A 78 -8.81 7.15 -8.00
CA ASN A 78 -9.02 8.23 -7.04
C ASN A 78 -10.06 7.85 -5.96
N ASP A 79 -10.28 6.57 -5.77
CA ASP A 79 -11.16 6.03 -4.75
C ASP A 79 -10.40 5.82 -3.44
N ASP A 80 -11.14 5.90 -2.36
CA ASP A 80 -10.72 5.48 -1.03
C ASP A 80 -11.91 4.86 -0.31
N PRO A 81 -12.08 3.53 -0.39
CA PRO A 81 -13.23 2.88 0.21
C PRO A 81 -13.20 2.90 1.75
N LEU A 82 -12.08 3.25 2.37
CA LEU A 82 -11.97 3.38 3.82
C LEU A 82 -12.44 4.76 4.28
N VAL A 83 -11.86 5.83 3.73
CA VAL A 83 -12.13 7.21 4.17
C VAL A 83 -13.38 7.80 3.50
N PHE A 84 -13.65 7.42 2.25
CA PHE A 84 -14.78 7.91 1.45
C PHE A 84 -15.64 6.76 0.88
N PRO A 85 -16.21 5.88 1.74
CA PRO A 85 -16.98 4.73 1.29
C PRO A 85 -18.18 5.18 0.43
N GLY A 86 -18.39 4.50 -0.70
CA GLY A 86 -19.47 4.79 -1.65
C GLY A 86 -19.26 6.02 -2.53
N GLN A 87 -18.18 6.78 -2.34
CA GLN A 87 -17.91 8.02 -3.08
C GLN A 87 -16.83 7.80 -4.14
N LYS A 88 -17.25 7.76 -5.39
CA LYS A 88 -16.34 7.61 -6.53
C LYS A 88 -15.50 8.86 -6.75
N ASP A 89 -14.22 8.67 -7.07
CA ASP A 89 -13.27 9.76 -7.39
C ASP A 89 -13.18 10.86 -6.29
N ALA A 90 -13.34 10.49 -5.02
CA ALA A 90 -13.49 11.44 -3.93
C ALA A 90 -12.16 11.95 -3.33
N THR A 91 -11.02 11.38 -3.75
CA THR A 91 -9.71 11.67 -3.15
C THR A 91 -8.60 11.81 -4.20
N HIS A 92 -7.35 11.96 -3.74
CA HIS A 92 -6.16 11.89 -4.59
C HIS A 92 -5.98 10.48 -5.18
N SER A 93 -5.12 10.36 -6.19
CA SER A 93 -4.84 9.06 -6.79
C SER A 93 -4.15 8.12 -5.82
N HIS A 94 -4.65 6.89 -5.72
CA HIS A 94 -4.04 5.78 -5.01
C HIS A 94 -3.57 4.69 -5.96
N THR A 95 -2.50 4.01 -5.58
CA THR A 95 -2.04 2.76 -6.17
C THR A 95 -2.40 1.62 -5.24
N PHE A 96 -3.19 0.68 -5.75
CA PHE A 96 -3.72 -0.47 -5.03
C PHE A 96 -2.87 -1.72 -5.25
N PHE A 97 -2.84 -2.59 -4.23
CA PHE A 97 -2.18 -3.90 -4.24
C PHE A 97 -3.08 -4.94 -3.59
N GLY A 98 -2.87 -6.20 -3.92
CA GLY A 98 -3.65 -7.31 -3.38
C GLY A 98 -4.98 -7.46 -4.09
N ASN A 99 -6.08 -7.20 -3.42
CA ASN A 99 -7.41 -7.41 -3.96
C ASN A 99 -7.68 -6.56 -5.21
N THR A 100 -8.00 -7.21 -6.34
CA THR A 100 -8.19 -6.54 -7.63
C THR A 100 -9.55 -5.88 -7.82
N SER A 101 -10.51 -6.15 -6.92
CA SER A 101 -11.87 -5.61 -6.97
C SER A 101 -12.08 -4.43 -6.04
N THR A 102 -11.03 -3.94 -5.37
CA THR A 102 -11.14 -2.81 -4.43
C THR A 102 -11.43 -1.53 -5.18
N ASN A 103 -12.51 -0.84 -4.80
CA ASN A 103 -12.93 0.45 -5.35
C ASN A 103 -13.86 1.16 -4.35
N TYR A 104 -14.34 2.35 -4.67
CA TYR A 104 -15.22 3.16 -3.82
C TYR A 104 -16.47 2.42 -3.28
N ALA A 105 -16.99 1.42 -4.02
CA ALA A 105 -18.20 0.67 -3.66
C ALA A 105 -17.91 -0.66 -2.94
N SER A 106 -16.64 -0.92 -2.56
CA SER A 106 -16.24 -2.19 -1.95
C SER A 106 -16.88 -2.41 -0.59
N ASP A 107 -17.45 -3.60 -0.37
CA ASP A 107 -17.81 -4.07 0.97
C ASP A 107 -16.56 -4.57 1.69
N LEU A 108 -16.00 -3.72 2.54
CA LEU A 108 -14.76 -4.02 3.26
C LEU A 108 -14.91 -5.15 4.29
N ASN A 109 -16.13 -5.54 4.67
CA ASN A 109 -16.36 -6.69 5.56
C ASN A 109 -16.19 -8.03 4.81
N ASN A 110 -16.39 -8.03 3.49
CA ASN A 110 -16.34 -9.23 2.66
C ASN A 110 -15.12 -9.33 1.75
N MET A 111 -14.07 -8.55 1.99
CA MET A 111 -12.86 -8.54 1.14
C MET A 111 -12.27 -9.93 0.91
N SER A 112 -12.32 -10.83 1.88
CA SER A 112 -11.81 -12.20 1.75
C SER A 112 -12.61 -13.10 0.80
N ALA A 113 -13.80 -12.68 0.37
CA ALA A 113 -14.71 -13.48 -0.46
C ALA A 113 -14.76 -13.03 -1.92
N ILE A 114 -14.31 -11.81 -2.23
CA ILE A 114 -14.46 -11.20 -3.55
C ILE A 114 -13.11 -10.83 -4.17
N GLY A 115 -13.07 -10.76 -5.50
CA GLY A 115 -11.90 -10.36 -6.26
C GLY A 115 -10.80 -11.40 -6.32
N ASN A 116 -9.85 -11.15 -7.19
CA ASN A 116 -8.59 -11.89 -7.29
C ASN A 116 -7.53 -11.19 -6.43
N SER A 117 -6.35 -11.76 -6.36
CA SER A 117 -5.24 -11.17 -5.61
C SER A 117 -3.98 -11.05 -6.45
N THR A 118 -3.30 -9.91 -6.39
CA THR A 118 -1.99 -9.72 -7.01
C THR A 118 -0.84 -10.18 -6.11
N CYS A 119 -1.14 -10.71 -4.94
CA CYS A 119 -0.15 -11.20 -3.98
C CYS A 119 0.21 -12.66 -4.25
N LYS A 120 1.46 -13.03 -3.98
CA LYS A 120 1.85 -14.45 -3.88
C LYS A 120 0.94 -15.17 -2.89
N GLY A 121 0.63 -16.44 -3.18
CA GLY A 121 -0.40 -17.18 -2.43
C GLY A 121 -1.79 -17.04 -3.03
N GLY A 122 -2.00 -16.09 -3.94
CA GLY A 122 -3.27 -15.87 -4.62
C GLY A 122 -4.42 -15.58 -3.65
N ILE A 123 -5.58 -16.18 -3.88
CA ILE A 123 -6.79 -15.95 -3.07
C ILE A 123 -6.69 -16.33 -1.60
N MET A 124 -5.58 -16.90 -1.15
CA MET A 124 -5.27 -17.06 0.26
C MET A 124 -5.23 -15.70 0.98
N ASN A 125 -4.77 -14.66 0.28
CA ASN A 125 -4.69 -13.30 0.77
C ASN A 125 -5.35 -12.32 -0.21
N ARG A 126 -6.62 -12.05 -0.02
CA ARG A 126 -7.38 -11.00 -0.70
C ARG A 126 -7.41 -9.68 0.09
N SER A 127 -6.45 -9.46 0.99
CA SER A 127 -6.32 -8.16 1.64
C SER A 127 -6.11 -7.08 0.59
N ALA A 128 -6.67 -5.91 0.85
CA ALA A 128 -6.42 -4.72 0.06
C ALA A 128 -5.42 -3.82 0.78
N TYR A 129 -4.50 -3.28 -0.01
CA TYR A 129 -3.51 -2.30 0.44
C TYR A 129 -3.48 -1.18 -0.58
N TRP A 130 -3.45 0.08 -0.13
CA TRP A 130 -3.23 1.19 -1.05
C TRP A 130 -2.40 2.30 -0.43
N ILE A 131 -1.79 3.06 -1.29
CA ILE A 131 -0.92 4.18 -0.96
C ILE A 131 -1.20 5.32 -1.94
N PRO A 132 -0.89 6.58 -1.61
CA PRO A 132 -0.89 7.65 -2.59
C PRO A 132 0.01 7.29 -3.78
N SER A 133 -0.47 7.52 -4.99
CA SER A 133 0.33 7.28 -6.19
C SER A 133 1.56 8.15 -6.23
N MET A 134 2.70 7.58 -6.65
CA MET A 134 3.94 8.31 -6.88
C MET A 134 3.89 9.01 -8.23
N VAL A 135 4.28 10.28 -8.29
CA VAL A 135 4.30 11.12 -9.49
C VAL A 135 5.68 11.73 -9.67
N ASP A 136 6.24 11.61 -10.86
CA ASP A 136 7.37 12.44 -11.31
C ASP A 136 6.80 13.76 -11.85
N THR A 137 6.93 14.81 -11.07
CA THR A 137 6.36 16.12 -11.39
C THR A 137 7.06 16.83 -12.55
N SER A 138 8.30 16.46 -12.84
CA SER A 138 9.05 17.03 -13.99
C SER A 138 8.58 16.46 -15.33
N LEU A 139 8.06 15.24 -15.32
CA LEU A 139 7.56 14.54 -16.50
C LEU A 139 6.03 14.46 -16.55
N ASN A 140 5.36 14.91 -15.50
CA ASN A 140 3.91 14.75 -15.27
C ASN A 140 3.45 13.30 -15.50
N LYS A 141 4.20 12.35 -14.95
CA LYS A 141 3.98 10.91 -15.11
C LYS A 141 3.87 10.20 -13.76
N VAL A 142 3.00 9.22 -13.73
CA VAL A 142 2.96 8.26 -12.61
C VAL A 142 4.24 7.44 -12.61
N VAL A 143 4.81 7.24 -11.42
CA VAL A 143 5.91 6.31 -11.19
C VAL A 143 5.30 5.03 -10.63
N SER A 144 5.17 4.01 -11.48
CA SER A 144 4.64 2.71 -11.06
C SER A 144 5.63 2.02 -10.12
N PRO A 145 5.19 1.52 -8.96
CA PRO A 145 6.02 0.64 -8.15
C PRO A 145 6.24 -0.70 -8.86
N ASP A 146 7.40 -1.31 -8.65
CA ASP A 146 7.70 -2.65 -9.18
C ASP A 146 6.94 -3.72 -8.40
N LEU A 147 6.92 -3.57 -7.08
CA LEU A 147 6.26 -4.48 -6.16
C LEU A 147 6.08 -3.83 -4.78
N ALA A 148 5.19 -4.41 -3.99
CA ALA A 148 5.08 -4.21 -2.55
C ALA A 148 5.48 -5.48 -1.81
N ILE A 149 6.34 -5.37 -0.81
CA ILE A 149 6.64 -6.43 0.14
C ILE A 149 5.88 -6.13 1.41
N VAL A 150 4.88 -6.94 1.72
CA VAL A 150 4.09 -6.79 2.94
C VAL A 150 4.65 -7.73 3.99
N TYR A 151 5.24 -7.17 5.02
CA TYR A 151 5.78 -7.90 6.16
C TYR A 151 4.76 -8.03 7.28
N TYR A 152 4.74 -9.19 7.90
CA TYR A 152 4.01 -9.52 9.13
C TYR A 152 5.06 -9.98 10.15
N LYS A 153 5.33 -9.19 11.17
CA LYS A 153 6.43 -9.41 12.13
C LYS A 153 5.91 -9.35 13.56
N LEU A 154 6.70 -9.86 14.48
CA LEU A 154 6.46 -9.68 15.91
C LEU A 154 6.52 -8.20 16.33
N GLY A 155 7.42 -7.41 15.74
CA GLY A 155 7.68 -6.04 16.19
C GLY A 155 8.24 -6.03 17.61
N ASN A 156 7.63 -5.25 18.51
CA ASN A 156 7.98 -5.24 19.94
C ASN A 156 7.27 -6.32 20.73
N VAL A 157 6.33 -7.07 20.14
CA VAL A 157 5.52 -8.10 20.81
C VAL A 157 6.34 -9.38 20.94
N PRO A 158 6.49 -9.97 22.14
CA PRO A 158 7.14 -11.26 22.28
C PRO A 158 6.41 -12.38 21.54
N ALA A 159 7.15 -13.39 21.11
CA ALA A 159 6.57 -14.59 20.52
C ALA A 159 5.58 -15.26 21.51
N GLY A 160 4.49 -15.80 20.98
CA GLY A 160 3.42 -16.39 21.79
C GLY A 160 2.26 -15.43 22.12
N PHE A 161 2.43 -14.11 21.91
CA PHE A 161 1.40 -13.13 22.27
C PHE A 161 0.67 -12.53 21.07
N VAL A 162 1.06 -12.87 19.84
CA VAL A 162 0.44 -12.33 18.63
C VAL A 162 -0.81 -13.12 18.26
N ASN A 163 -1.89 -12.42 17.96
CA ASN A 163 -3.16 -12.95 17.46
C ASN A 163 -3.27 -12.70 15.95
N ALA A 164 -3.99 -13.54 15.24
CA ALA A 164 -4.31 -13.27 13.84
C ALA A 164 -5.18 -12.00 13.73
N PRO A 165 -4.93 -11.13 12.75
CA PRO A 165 -5.82 -9.99 12.50
C PRO A 165 -7.20 -10.51 12.12
N PRO A 166 -8.29 -9.94 12.66
CA PRO A 166 -9.63 -10.36 12.29
C PRO A 166 -9.94 -10.00 10.84
N LYS A 167 -10.83 -10.78 10.23
CA LYS A 167 -11.36 -10.49 8.90
C LYS A 167 -12.00 -9.11 8.90
N GLY A 168 -11.71 -8.31 7.87
CA GLY A 168 -12.28 -6.97 7.70
C GLY A 168 -11.68 -5.89 8.61
N LEU A 169 -10.65 -6.19 9.42
CA LEU A 169 -9.92 -5.16 10.15
C LEU A 169 -9.35 -4.13 9.17
N ARG A 170 -9.58 -2.86 9.46
CA ARG A 170 -9.16 -1.71 8.65
C ARG A 170 -8.14 -0.90 9.42
N MET A 171 -7.16 -0.36 8.73
CA MET A 171 -6.16 0.50 9.34
C MET A 171 -5.69 1.55 8.34
N LEU A 172 -5.63 2.79 8.78
CA LEU A 172 -4.89 3.86 8.14
C LEU A 172 -3.61 4.12 8.94
N ALA A 173 -2.45 4.09 8.30
CA ALA A 173 -1.17 4.43 8.92
C ALA A 173 -0.54 5.63 8.21
N GLY A 174 0.14 6.48 8.96
CA GLY A 174 0.68 7.74 8.48
C GLY A 174 -0.30 8.91 8.62
N ASN A 175 0.07 10.05 8.02
CA ASN A 175 -0.71 11.28 8.08
C ASN A 175 -0.87 11.89 6.68
N PRO A 176 -2.04 11.71 6.01
CA PRO A 176 -2.28 12.24 4.67
C PRO A 176 -2.27 13.78 4.59
N LYS A 177 -2.36 14.46 5.74
CA LYS A 177 -2.36 15.93 5.82
C LYS A 177 -1.01 16.52 6.23
N ALA A 178 0.03 15.68 6.41
CA ALA A 178 1.34 16.17 6.79
C ALA A 178 1.98 17.02 5.69
N THR A 179 2.54 18.14 6.07
CA THR A 179 3.27 19.07 5.18
C THR A 179 4.78 19.05 5.43
N ASN A 180 5.22 18.33 6.45
CA ASN A 180 6.62 18.06 6.76
C ASN A 180 6.76 16.69 7.46
N SER A 181 7.96 16.12 7.42
CA SER A 181 8.21 14.77 7.92
C SER A 181 8.06 14.61 9.44
N ALA A 182 8.20 15.68 10.22
CA ALA A 182 8.03 15.63 11.68
C ALA A 182 6.58 15.33 12.10
N GLN A 183 5.62 15.60 11.22
CA GLN A 183 4.19 15.31 11.43
C GLN A 183 3.80 13.88 11.07
N ASN A 184 4.75 13.05 10.59
CA ASN A 184 4.44 11.74 10.04
C ASN A 184 5.44 10.68 10.50
N ALA A 185 5.25 10.19 11.71
CA ALA A 185 6.00 9.06 12.25
C ALA A 185 5.64 7.75 11.52
N HIS A 186 6.46 6.72 11.65
CA HIS A 186 6.24 5.37 11.10
C HIS A 186 6.30 5.24 9.57
N ILE A 187 6.73 6.31 8.89
CA ILE A 187 7.01 6.33 7.45
C ILE A 187 8.52 6.44 7.24
N GLY A 188 9.00 5.84 6.17
CA GLY A 188 10.41 5.99 5.80
C GLY A 188 10.64 5.80 4.31
N PHE A 189 11.65 6.50 3.82
CA PHE A 189 12.14 6.39 2.45
C PHE A 189 13.64 6.10 2.46
N THR A 190 14.12 5.31 1.52
CA THR A 190 15.54 5.04 1.35
C THR A 190 15.90 4.67 -0.08
N CYS A 191 17.16 4.79 -0.47
CA CYS A 191 17.71 4.22 -1.70
C CYS A 191 18.41 2.90 -1.35
N LEU A 192 17.81 1.77 -1.73
CA LEU A 192 18.29 0.43 -1.33
C LEU A 192 19.71 0.10 -1.81
N SER A 193 20.10 0.62 -2.99
CA SER A 193 21.37 0.25 -3.64
C SER A 193 22.56 1.04 -3.13
N ARG A 194 22.39 1.96 -2.17
CA ARG A 194 23.49 2.78 -1.65
C ARG A 194 24.30 2.07 -0.60
N VAL A 195 25.61 2.13 -0.75
CA VAL A 195 26.57 1.63 0.23
C VAL A 195 27.50 2.79 0.61
N PRO A 196 27.60 3.13 1.89
CA PRO A 196 26.86 2.58 3.05
C PRO A 196 25.38 2.92 3.03
N PHE A 197 24.56 2.11 3.72
CA PHE A 197 23.13 2.36 3.88
C PHE A 197 22.89 3.66 4.67
N PHE A 198 22.20 4.62 4.07
CA PHE A 198 21.96 5.94 4.68
C PHE A 198 20.81 6.00 5.71
N GLY A 199 20.18 4.87 6.00
CA GLY A 199 19.03 4.82 6.89
C GLY A 199 17.73 5.26 6.22
N TRP A 200 16.69 5.33 7.04
CA TRP A 200 15.36 5.77 6.62
C TRP A 200 15.23 7.28 6.80
N GLN A 201 14.72 7.95 5.78
CA GLN A 201 14.46 9.39 5.77
C GLN A 201 12.96 9.63 5.77
N GLY A 202 12.50 10.76 6.30
CA GLY A 202 11.07 11.13 6.37
C GLY A 202 10.51 11.71 5.07
N THR A 203 11.33 11.89 4.04
CA THR A 203 10.96 12.40 2.71
C THR A 203 11.65 11.60 1.62
N ILE A 204 11.19 11.73 0.38
CA ILE A 204 11.74 11.03 -0.78
C ILE A 204 13.18 11.50 -1.04
N PRO A 205 14.18 10.60 -0.95
CA PRO A 205 15.58 10.92 -1.24
C PRO A 205 15.84 11.03 -2.75
N SER A 206 16.86 11.77 -3.13
CA SER A 206 17.33 11.83 -4.53
C SER A 206 18.06 10.54 -4.91
N CYS A 207 17.31 9.44 -5.08
CA CYS A 207 17.85 8.20 -5.62
C CYS A 207 18.22 8.39 -7.10
N LYS A 208 19.39 7.89 -7.48
CA LYS A 208 19.94 8.00 -8.83
C LYS A 208 19.25 7.04 -9.81
N VAL A 209 19.33 7.37 -11.08
CA VAL A 209 18.93 6.43 -12.15
C VAL A 209 19.65 5.09 -11.96
N GLY A 210 18.88 4.00 -12.03
CA GLY A 210 19.36 2.65 -11.77
C GLY A 210 19.28 2.20 -10.30
N GLU A 211 19.10 3.12 -9.34
CA GLU A 211 18.81 2.75 -7.94
C GLU A 211 17.33 2.36 -7.76
N THR A 212 17.02 1.77 -6.60
CA THR A 212 15.64 1.50 -6.19
C THR A 212 15.33 2.37 -4.97
N MET A 213 14.38 3.28 -5.12
CA MET A 213 13.77 3.98 -4.00
C MET A 213 12.77 3.04 -3.33
N GLN A 214 12.86 2.90 -2.01
CA GLN A 214 11.88 2.15 -1.23
C GLN A 214 11.16 3.08 -0.29
N MET A 215 9.83 3.03 -0.30
CA MET A 215 8.95 3.65 0.68
C MET A 215 8.47 2.57 1.65
N LYS A 216 8.54 2.86 2.95
CA LYS A 216 8.04 1.98 4.02
C LYS A 216 6.93 2.68 4.79
N ILE A 217 5.84 1.97 5.03
CA ILE A 217 4.74 2.37 5.91
C ILE A 217 4.56 1.28 6.96
N SER A 218 4.63 1.66 8.24
CA SER A 218 4.46 0.73 9.36
C SER A 218 3.13 0.97 10.04
N PHE A 219 2.31 -0.07 10.14
CA PHE A 219 0.98 -0.02 10.75
C PHE A 219 1.03 -0.29 12.25
N PRO A 220 0.06 0.25 13.03
CA PRO A 220 -0.11 -0.12 14.43
C PRO A 220 -0.42 -1.61 14.57
N ASN A 221 -0.04 -2.20 15.69
CA ASN A 221 -0.15 -3.65 15.91
C ASN A 221 -0.76 -4.04 17.26
N CYS A 222 -1.37 -3.09 17.95
CA CYS A 222 -2.16 -3.30 19.15
C CYS A 222 -3.60 -2.89 18.87
N TRP A 223 -4.50 -3.87 18.84
CA TRP A 223 -5.92 -3.70 18.57
C TRP A 223 -6.71 -3.64 19.88
N ASN A 224 -7.78 -2.81 19.94
CA ASN A 224 -8.66 -2.76 21.12
C ASN A 224 -9.47 -4.05 21.34
N GLY A 225 -9.51 -4.95 20.34
CA GLY A 225 -10.18 -6.24 20.44
C GLY A 225 -11.69 -6.21 20.18
N LEU A 226 -12.23 -5.07 19.77
CA LEU A 226 -13.66 -4.83 19.58
C LEU A 226 -13.98 -4.32 18.18
N ASP A 227 -13.41 -3.19 17.82
CA ASP A 227 -13.81 -2.44 16.61
C ASP A 227 -12.94 -2.84 15.42
N LEU A 228 -13.56 -3.17 14.30
CA LEU A 228 -12.86 -3.40 13.03
C LEU A 228 -12.43 -2.09 12.35
N ASP A 229 -12.99 -0.97 12.79
CA ASP A 229 -12.73 0.38 12.30
C ASP A 229 -13.06 1.41 13.39
N SER A 230 -12.74 2.67 13.15
CA SER A 230 -13.09 3.80 14.01
C SER A 230 -13.28 5.06 13.17
N PRO A 231 -13.91 6.12 13.67
CA PRO A 231 -14.13 7.35 12.90
C PRO A 231 -12.86 8.00 12.33
N SER A 232 -11.70 7.75 12.96
CA SER A 232 -10.40 8.22 12.47
C SER A 232 -9.66 7.17 11.64
N HIS A 233 -10.19 5.96 11.51
CA HIS A 233 -9.53 4.76 10.93
C HIS A 233 -8.20 4.38 11.61
N GLN A 234 -7.93 4.97 12.79
CA GLN A 234 -6.69 4.80 13.56
C GLN A 234 -6.94 4.54 15.05
N SER A 235 -7.97 5.15 15.66
CA SER A 235 -8.14 5.18 17.13
C SER A 235 -8.55 3.85 17.77
N HIS A 236 -8.91 2.84 17.00
CA HIS A 236 -9.10 1.45 17.48
C HIS A 236 -7.78 0.65 17.54
N MET A 237 -6.67 1.26 17.11
CA MET A 237 -5.34 0.67 17.03
C MET A 237 -4.30 1.54 17.76
N ALA A 238 -3.24 0.91 18.25
CA ALA A 238 -2.08 1.57 18.83
C ALA A 238 -0.78 0.86 18.41
N TYR A 239 0.36 1.56 18.53
CA TYR A 239 1.66 0.94 18.31
C TYR A 239 2.17 0.27 19.60
N SER A 240 2.72 -0.94 19.47
CA SER A 240 3.43 -1.59 20.58
C SER A 240 4.71 -0.82 20.93
N ASN A 241 5.06 -0.79 22.20
CA ASN A 241 6.25 -0.14 22.68
C ASN A 241 7.01 -1.06 23.63
N SER A 242 8.31 -1.27 23.40
CA SER A 242 9.16 -2.11 24.24
C SER A 242 9.19 -1.66 25.71
N ARG A 243 8.93 -0.38 25.98
CA ARG A 243 8.86 0.18 27.33
C ARG A 243 7.54 -0.12 28.06
N ASN A 244 6.48 -0.57 27.36
CA ASN A 244 5.24 -0.98 28.00
C ASN A 244 5.48 -2.19 28.90
N THR A 245 4.89 -2.16 30.09
CA THR A 245 5.02 -3.21 31.11
C THR A 245 4.11 -4.41 30.83
N SER A 246 3.07 -4.26 30.00
CA SER A 246 2.21 -5.39 29.61
C SER A 246 3.02 -6.50 28.93
N ALA A 247 2.61 -7.76 29.12
CA ALA A 247 3.30 -8.93 28.59
C ALA A 247 3.43 -8.89 27.05
N ASN A 248 2.41 -8.37 26.35
CA ASN A 248 2.39 -8.24 24.89
C ASN A 248 2.88 -6.86 24.38
N LYS A 249 3.40 -6.00 25.26
CA LYS A 249 3.94 -4.67 24.91
C LYS A 249 2.91 -3.70 24.31
N CYS A 250 1.63 -3.96 24.44
CA CYS A 250 0.54 -3.08 24.03
C CYS A 250 0.10 -2.16 25.17
N PRO A 251 -0.33 -0.92 24.88
CA PRO A 251 -0.83 0.00 25.90
C PRO A 251 -2.20 -0.44 26.43
N ALA A 252 -2.62 0.10 27.55
CA ALA A 252 -3.94 -0.11 28.13
C ALA A 252 -5.03 0.28 27.10
N GLY A 253 -6.11 -0.49 27.05
CA GLY A 253 -7.19 -0.33 26.07
C GLY A 253 -6.97 -1.04 24.72
N PHE A 254 -5.76 -1.55 24.45
CA PHE A 254 -5.41 -2.22 23.18
C PHE A 254 -4.77 -3.59 23.43
N GLN A 255 -5.46 -4.47 24.15
CA GLN A 255 -4.87 -5.71 24.67
C GLN A 255 -4.65 -6.80 23.63
N LYS A 256 -5.13 -6.67 22.41
CA LYS A 256 -4.96 -7.67 21.35
C LYS A 256 -3.79 -7.31 20.44
N ALA A 257 -2.62 -7.88 20.72
CA ALA A 257 -1.50 -7.74 19.80
C ALA A 257 -1.77 -8.54 18.52
N ILE A 258 -1.60 -7.92 17.36
CA ILE A 258 -1.61 -8.53 16.03
C ILE A 258 -0.21 -8.40 15.40
N PRO A 259 0.09 -9.05 14.26
CA PRO A 259 1.37 -8.85 13.60
C PRO A 259 1.63 -7.37 13.31
N SER A 260 2.85 -6.91 13.55
CA SER A 260 3.33 -5.62 13.08
C SER A 260 3.42 -5.67 11.55
N ILE A 261 2.48 -5.03 10.86
CA ILE A 261 2.42 -4.99 9.40
C ILE A 261 3.27 -3.81 8.93
N ALA A 262 4.12 -4.06 7.93
CA ALA A 262 4.82 -3.01 7.20
C ALA A 262 4.74 -3.27 5.71
N ILE A 263 4.37 -2.25 4.93
CA ILE A 263 4.38 -2.30 3.47
C ILE A 263 5.62 -1.56 2.99
N ASN A 264 6.47 -2.28 2.24
CA ASN A 264 7.66 -1.73 1.61
C ASN A 264 7.46 -1.74 0.09
N MET A 265 7.25 -0.57 -0.51
CA MET A 265 7.07 -0.42 -1.96
C MET A 265 8.39 -0.05 -2.62
N ASN A 266 8.74 -0.79 -3.66
CA ASN A 266 9.95 -0.58 -4.44
C ASN A 266 9.64 0.16 -5.74
N PHE A 267 10.37 1.24 -5.98
CA PHE A 267 10.26 2.06 -7.18
C PHE A 267 11.64 2.15 -7.84
N LYS A 268 11.82 1.48 -8.98
CA LYS A 268 13.04 1.59 -9.75
C LYS A 268 13.13 2.95 -10.43
N VAL A 269 14.23 3.66 -10.23
CA VAL A 269 14.49 4.93 -10.91
C VAL A 269 14.94 4.62 -12.34
N ARG A 270 14.02 4.78 -13.31
CA ARG A 270 14.23 4.42 -14.73
C ARG A 270 14.36 5.61 -15.66
N THR A 271 13.99 6.80 -15.18
CA THR A 271 14.03 8.03 -15.98
C THR A 271 15.41 8.67 -15.90
N VAL A 272 15.71 9.57 -16.84
CA VAL A 272 16.96 10.36 -16.84
C VAL A 272 17.08 11.31 -15.64
N ASN A 273 15.98 11.55 -14.93
CA ASN A 273 15.96 12.39 -13.74
C ASN A 273 16.02 11.51 -12.48
N ASP A 274 16.82 11.95 -11.50
CA ASP A 274 16.81 11.39 -10.16
C ASP A 274 15.42 11.52 -9.51
N ALA A 275 15.16 10.75 -8.47
CA ALA A 275 13.87 10.78 -7.75
C ALA A 275 13.57 12.11 -7.01
N LYS A 276 14.43 13.12 -7.13
CA LYS A 276 14.27 14.44 -6.48
C LYS A 276 12.98 15.19 -6.84
N ASN A 277 12.42 14.89 -8.02
CA ASN A 277 11.17 15.49 -8.49
C ASN A 277 9.94 14.60 -8.22
N TRP A 278 10.13 13.50 -7.49
CA TRP A 278 9.02 12.62 -7.14
C TRP A 278 8.24 13.18 -5.97
N ARG A 279 6.93 13.08 -6.08
CA ARG A 279 5.97 13.47 -5.03
C ARG A 279 4.87 12.42 -4.92
N LEU A 280 4.23 12.38 -3.77
CA LEU A 280 3.00 11.61 -3.60
C LEU A 280 1.81 12.42 -4.10
N ALA A 281 0.79 11.77 -4.64
CA ALA A 281 -0.45 12.41 -5.07
C ALA A 281 -1.18 13.12 -3.92
N SER A 282 -0.85 12.80 -2.67
CA SER A 282 -1.35 13.46 -1.46
C SER A 282 -0.52 14.65 -0.99
N ASP A 283 0.66 14.89 -1.57
CA ASP A 283 1.55 15.98 -1.13
C ASP A 283 0.96 17.35 -1.46
N ASN A 284 0.33 17.99 -0.47
CA ASN A 284 -0.35 19.28 -0.60
C ASN A 284 0.44 20.38 0.10
N TYR A 285 1.65 20.68 -0.38
CA TYR A 285 2.55 21.70 0.14
C TYR A 285 3.52 22.14 -0.98
N PRO A 286 4.25 23.27 -0.84
CA PRO A 286 5.07 23.85 -1.91
C PRO A 286 6.03 22.84 -2.56
N SER A 287 6.15 22.88 -3.91
CA SER A 287 7.02 21.99 -4.69
C SER A 287 8.52 22.22 -4.46
N THR A 288 8.89 23.31 -3.78
CA THR A 288 10.27 23.59 -3.35
C THR A 288 10.73 22.65 -2.23
N GLN A 289 9.80 22.00 -1.54
CA GLN A 289 10.10 21.00 -0.50
C GLN A 289 10.15 19.59 -1.12
N ALA A 290 10.97 18.72 -0.54
CA ALA A 290 11.03 17.31 -0.94
C ALA A 290 9.67 16.62 -0.76
N GLY A 291 9.27 15.76 -1.70
CA GLY A 291 8.04 14.99 -1.65
C GLY A 291 8.04 13.92 -0.54
N GLY A 292 6.85 13.38 -0.25
CA GLY A 292 6.69 12.22 0.63
C GLY A 292 6.23 12.52 2.05
N ALA A 293 6.15 13.79 2.49
CA ALA A 293 5.76 14.12 3.86
C ALA A 293 4.34 13.63 4.21
N SER A 294 3.43 13.60 3.25
CA SER A 294 2.04 13.15 3.42
C SER A 294 1.84 11.63 3.21
N ALA A 295 2.93 10.85 3.22
CA ALA A 295 2.84 9.41 3.01
C ALA A 295 1.92 8.76 4.04
N HIS A 296 1.03 7.91 3.54
CA HIS A 296 0.12 7.10 4.33
C HIS A 296 -0.15 5.80 3.59
N GLY A 297 -0.75 4.88 4.26
CA GLY A 297 -1.18 3.64 3.64
C GLY A 297 -2.38 3.07 4.36
N ASP A 298 -3.17 2.38 3.61
CA ASP A 298 -4.42 1.78 4.03
C ASP A 298 -4.33 0.27 3.90
N PHE A 299 -4.98 -0.40 4.82
CA PHE A 299 -5.03 -1.84 4.89
C PHE A 299 -6.42 -2.31 5.27
N VAL A 300 -6.92 -3.30 4.54
CA VAL A 300 -8.12 -4.06 4.90
C VAL A 300 -7.78 -5.54 4.90
N SER A 301 -8.00 -6.21 6.03
CA SER A 301 -7.74 -7.64 6.20
C SER A 301 -8.71 -8.48 5.38
N GLY A 302 -8.21 -9.07 4.30
CA GLY A 302 -8.93 -10.01 3.42
C GLY A 302 -8.29 -11.39 3.38
N TRP A 303 -7.51 -11.76 4.39
CA TRP A 303 -6.93 -13.09 4.53
C TRP A 303 -8.01 -14.16 4.68
N SER A 304 -7.76 -15.33 4.11
CA SER A 304 -8.42 -16.55 4.54
C SER A 304 -8.02 -16.83 5.98
N GLN A 305 -8.99 -16.81 6.90
CA GLN A 305 -8.73 -16.85 8.35
C GLN A 305 -7.89 -18.07 8.78
N PRO A 306 -8.14 -19.32 8.29
CA PRO A 306 -7.30 -20.46 8.64
C PRO A 306 -5.81 -20.29 8.24
N PHE A 307 -5.53 -19.59 7.14
CA PHE A 307 -4.15 -19.37 6.71
C PHE A 307 -3.42 -18.36 7.60
N ILE A 308 -4.03 -17.22 7.88
CA ILE A 308 -3.36 -16.21 8.73
C ILE A 308 -3.21 -16.69 10.17
N GLU A 309 -4.15 -17.45 10.70
CA GLU A 309 -4.04 -18.12 11.99
C GLU A 309 -2.91 -19.14 11.99
N GLY A 310 -2.79 -19.92 10.93
CA GLY A 310 -1.69 -20.87 10.73
C GLY A 310 -0.32 -20.18 10.72
N ILE A 311 -0.18 -19.09 9.98
CA ILE A 311 1.06 -18.29 9.91
C ILE A 311 1.41 -17.72 11.30
N VAL A 312 0.44 -17.13 11.98
CA VAL A 312 0.66 -16.59 13.33
C VAL A 312 1.08 -17.69 14.30
N LYS A 313 0.35 -18.81 14.33
CA LYS A 313 0.62 -19.93 15.24
C LYS A 313 1.93 -20.64 14.95
N ASN A 314 2.20 -20.94 13.67
CA ASN A 314 3.29 -21.84 13.29
C ASN A 314 4.60 -21.12 12.97
N CYS A 315 4.54 -19.84 12.54
CA CYS A 315 5.72 -19.04 12.23
C CYS A 315 5.99 -18.00 13.33
N LEU A 316 5.11 -16.99 13.46
CA LEU A 316 5.38 -15.82 14.29
C LEU A 316 5.49 -16.19 15.77
N ASN A 317 4.50 -16.89 16.33
CA ASN A 317 4.49 -17.26 17.75
C ASN A 317 5.53 -18.34 18.11
N LYS A 318 6.19 -18.95 17.13
CA LYS A 318 7.37 -19.79 17.32
C LYS A 318 8.68 -19.05 17.04
N ASN A 319 8.64 -17.73 16.86
CA ASN A 319 9.78 -16.87 16.53
C ASN A 319 10.55 -17.31 15.26
N LEU A 320 9.87 -17.93 14.29
CA LEU A 320 10.48 -18.38 13.06
C LEU A 320 10.47 -17.29 12.00
N ASP A 321 11.53 -17.17 11.21
CA ASP A 321 11.56 -16.33 10.02
C ASP A 321 11.19 -17.13 8.78
N ALA A 322 10.00 -16.85 8.25
CA ALA A 322 9.43 -17.47 7.08
C ALA A 322 9.63 -16.60 5.80
N HIS A 323 10.73 -15.87 5.69
CA HIS A 323 11.02 -14.91 4.62
C HIS A 323 10.99 -15.52 3.20
N ALA A 324 11.22 -16.82 3.05
CA ALA A 324 11.11 -17.54 1.77
C ALA A 324 9.67 -17.89 1.40
N HIS A 325 8.69 -17.16 1.92
CA HIS A 325 7.26 -17.42 1.70
C HIS A 325 6.75 -18.74 2.31
N LEU A 326 7.40 -19.22 3.36
CA LEU A 326 7.07 -20.46 4.05
C LEU A 326 5.84 -20.26 4.96
N LEU A 327 4.98 -21.28 5.01
CA LEU A 327 3.83 -21.32 5.93
C LEU A 327 4.17 -22.04 7.26
N CYS A 328 5.41 -22.49 7.43
CA CYS A 328 5.94 -23.22 8.60
C CYS A 328 5.17 -24.52 8.93
N ASP A 329 4.54 -25.13 7.92
CA ASP A 329 3.81 -26.38 7.98
C ASP A 329 4.13 -27.31 6.79
N SER A 330 5.34 -27.23 6.26
CA SER A 330 5.82 -27.93 5.06
C SER A 330 5.16 -27.47 3.76
N ARG A 331 4.60 -26.28 3.75
CA ARG A 331 4.06 -25.62 2.56
C ARG A 331 4.66 -24.22 2.38
N MET A 332 4.62 -23.75 1.14
CA MET A 332 5.01 -22.39 0.78
C MET A 332 4.03 -21.77 -0.21
N ILE A 333 3.99 -20.46 -0.26
CA ILE A 333 3.28 -19.70 -1.30
C ILE A 333 4.21 -19.39 -2.48
N TYR A 334 3.63 -19.27 -3.70
CA TYR A 334 4.39 -18.97 -4.91
C TYR A 334 3.64 -18.00 -5.84
#